data_9a2d774044e26960d7409ed4ca51eaa4
#
_entry.id   9a2d774044e26960d7409ed4ca51eaa4
#
_cell.length_a   1.000
_cell.length_b   1.000
_cell.length_c   1.000
_cell.angle_alpha   90.00
_cell.angle_beta   90.00
_cell.angle_gamma   90.00
#
_symmetry.space_group_name_H-M   'P 1'
#
loop_
_entity.id
_entity.type
_entity.pdbx_description
1 polymer ?
#
loop_
_entity_poly.entity_id
_entity_poly.type
_entity_poly.pdbx_seq_one_letter_code
_entity_poly.pdbx_strand_id
1 'polypeptide(L)'
;LATGHYIRVQEGMIRVAADPSKDQSYFVAQVPKEIIADMLFPLGDKFKKDIKELAKSLPSFREYGEQAESSEICFVEDTYIEVLNKHYETDLPGDVVDSAGRVIGRHNGYMHYTIGKRRGFEVFGAHEPHFVLSIDAQNNRIVVGPKEELERGKIAVNSLNLFVDESE
;
A
#
# COMPACT_ATOMS: atom_id res chain seq x y z
N LEU A 1 1.80 -21.12 12.68
CA LEU A 1 0.72 -20.31 12.08
C LEU A 1 0.71 -20.47 10.57
N ALA A 2 -0.48 -20.66 9.95
CA ALA A 2 -0.64 -20.65 8.49
C ALA A 2 -1.46 -19.41 8.06
N THR A 3 -1.10 -18.81 6.94
CA THR A 3 -1.80 -17.64 6.41
C THR A 3 -1.82 -17.66 4.88
N GLY A 4 -2.87 -17.08 4.28
CA GLY A 4 -3.06 -16.98 2.84
C GLY A 4 -2.25 -15.87 2.15
N HIS A 5 -1.30 -15.24 2.82
CA HIS A 5 -0.44 -14.24 2.18
C HIS A 5 0.47 -14.87 1.13
N TYR A 6 0.67 -14.14 0.03
CA TYR A 6 1.59 -14.52 -1.04
C TYR A 6 3.02 -14.16 -0.64
N ILE A 7 3.65 -15.04 0.11
CA ILE A 7 5.01 -14.90 0.65
C ILE A 7 5.71 -16.25 0.49
N ARG A 8 7.01 -16.25 0.20
CA ARG A 8 7.84 -17.45 0.29
C ARG A 8 8.85 -17.32 1.41
N VAL A 9 9.12 -18.43 2.07
CA VAL A 9 10.22 -18.55 3.03
C VAL A 9 11.12 -19.67 2.57
N GLN A 10 12.39 -19.39 2.40
CA GLN A 10 13.40 -20.35 1.99
C GLN A 10 14.65 -20.15 2.84
N GLU A 11 15.11 -21.23 3.47
CA GLU A 11 16.31 -21.19 4.34
C GLU A 11 16.22 -20.12 5.44
N GLY A 12 15.01 -19.92 5.99
CA GLY A 12 14.74 -18.91 7.00
C GLY A 12 14.69 -17.47 6.50
N MET A 13 14.82 -17.26 5.18
CA MET A 13 14.77 -15.92 4.55
C MET A 13 13.43 -15.69 3.88
N ILE A 14 12.91 -14.48 4.00
CA ILE A 14 11.73 -14.04 3.26
C ILE A 14 12.12 -13.85 1.78
N ARG A 15 11.31 -14.39 0.89
CA ARG A 15 11.46 -14.27 -0.56
C ARG A 15 10.20 -13.70 -1.19
N VAL A 16 10.36 -13.00 -2.29
CA VAL A 16 9.24 -12.53 -3.13
C VAL A 16 8.40 -13.72 -3.57
N ALA A 17 7.07 -13.57 -3.56
CA ALA A 17 6.14 -14.59 -4.03
C ALA A 17 6.40 -15.05 -5.47
N ALA A 18 5.92 -16.23 -5.84
CA ALA A 18 5.99 -16.70 -7.23
C ALA A 18 5.22 -15.80 -8.19
N ASP A 19 4.13 -15.17 -7.73
CA ASP A 19 3.42 -14.10 -8.43
C ASP A 19 3.89 -12.73 -7.91
N PRO A 20 4.85 -12.05 -8.57
CA PRO A 20 5.39 -10.78 -8.09
C PRO A 20 4.35 -9.66 -8.04
N SER A 21 3.26 -9.77 -8.86
CA SER A 21 2.18 -8.78 -8.87
C SER A 21 1.29 -8.87 -7.62
N LYS A 22 1.42 -9.95 -6.85
CA LYS A 22 0.66 -10.25 -5.63
C LYS A 22 1.55 -10.43 -4.41
N ASP A 23 2.83 -10.11 -4.52
CA ASP A 23 3.76 -10.22 -3.41
C ASP A 23 3.31 -9.42 -2.19
N GLN A 24 3.33 -10.07 -1.05
CA GLN A 24 2.94 -9.53 0.25
C GLN A 24 4.05 -9.70 1.30
N SER A 25 5.29 -9.91 0.88
CA SER A 25 6.43 -10.14 1.79
C SER A 25 6.63 -8.98 2.78
N TYR A 26 6.29 -7.76 2.40
CA TYR A 26 6.37 -6.58 3.26
C TYR A 26 5.46 -6.64 4.50
N PHE A 27 4.38 -7.41 4.49
CA PHE A 27 3.49 -7.57 5.65
C PHE A 27 4.18 -8.21 6.85
N VAL A 28 5.18 -9.03 6.62
CA VAL A 28 5.91 -9.75 7.68
C VAL A 28 7.27 -9.12 8.01
N ALA A 29 7.55 -7.92 7.50
CA ALA A 29 8.83 -7.24 7.71
C ALA A 29 9.21 -7.03 9.18
N GLN A 30 8.23 -6.95 10.09
CA GLN A 30 8.45 -6.78 11.54
C GLN A 30 8.31 -8.08 12.33
N VAL A 31 8.07 -9.22 11.66
CA VAL A 31 7.95 -10.52 12.35
C VAL A 31 9.34 -11.10 12.56
N PRO A 32 9.72 -11.48 13.80
CA PRO A 32 11.02 -12.06 14.08
C PRO A 32 11.33 -13.31 13.23
N LYS A 33 12.59 -13.48 12.85
CA LYS A 33 13.08 -14.59 12.00
C LYS A 33 12.65 -15.97 12.52
N GLU A 34 12.70 -16.16 13.82
CA GLU A 34 12.36 -17.43 14.50
C GLU A 34 10.87 -17.75 14.30
N ILE A 35 10.00 -16.73 14.33
CA ILE A 35 8.56 -16.90 14.11
C ILE A 35 8.29 -17.17 12.63
N ILE A 36 8.96 -16.46 11.73
CA ILE A 36 8.83 -16.67 10.28
C ILE A 36 9.18 -18.10 9.89
N ALA A 37 10.19 -18.71 10.52
CA ALA A 37 10.59 -20.10 10.25
C ALA A 37 9.46 -21.11 10.56
N ASP A 38 8.59 -20.79 11.51
CA ASP A 38 7.45 -21.65 11.93
C ASP A 38 6.13 -21.26 11.20
N MET A 39 6.16 -20.29 10.31
CA MET A 39 4.98 -19.87 9.53
C MET A 39 4.86 -20.66 8.22
N LEU A 40 3.61 -20.92 7.84
CA LEU A 40 3.28 -21.55 6.56
C LEU A 40 2.54 -20.56 5.65
N PHE A 41 3.02 -20.45 4.42
CA PHE A 41 2.48 -19.59 3.37
C PHE A 41 2.07 -20.46 2.15
N PRO A 42 0.92 -21.16 2.21
CA PRO A 42 0.55 -22.14 1.18
C PRO A 42 0.37 -21.55 -0.22
N LEU A 43 0.15 -20.23 -0.32
CA LEU A 43 -0.04 -19.52 -1.56
C LEU A 43 1.24 -18.88 -2.13
N GLY A 44 2.34 -18.91 -1.39
CA GLY A 44 3.60 -18.27 -1.77
C GLY A 44 4.17 -18.75 -3.12
N ASP A 45 4.02 -20.03 -3.44
CA ASP A 45 4.48 -20.67 -4.68
C ASP A 45 3.39 -20.74 -5.76
N LYS A 46 2.29 -19.98 -5.61
CA LYS A 46 1.14 -20.03 -6.52
C LYS A 46 0.92 -18.67 -7.20
N PHE A 47 0.42 -18.72 -8.42
CA PHE A 47 -0.12 -17.54 -9.07
C PHE A 47 -1.56 -17.30 -8.66
N LYS A 48 -1.93 -16.06 -8.40
CA LYS A 48 -3.30 -15.67 -7.99
C LYS A 48 -4.35 -16.17 -8.97
N LYS A 49 -4.04 -16.12 -10.27
CA LYS A 49 -4.92 -16.62 -11.33
C LYS A 49 -5.26 -18.09 -11.13
N ASP A 50 -4.26 -18.94 -10.88
CA ASP A 50 -4.45 -20.37 -10.73
C ASP A 50 -5.27 -20.71 -9.48
N ILE A 51 -5.06 -19.96 -8.40
CA ILE A 51 -5.85 -20.09 -7.17
C ILE A 51 -7.31 -19.71 -7.40
N LYS A 52 -7.58 -18.64 -8.17
CA LYS A 52 -8.96 -18.26 -8.56
C LYS A 52 -9.63 -19.34 -9.39
N GLU A 53 -8.93 -19.92 -10.35
CA GLU A 53 -9.47 -21.01 -11.19
C GLU A 53 -9.74 -22.26 -10.35
N LEU A 54 -8.82 -22.62 -9.44
CA LEU A 54 -9.03 -23.71 -8.49
C LEU A 54 -10.27 -23.46 -7.62
N ALA A 55 -10.40 -22.26 -7.04
CA ALA A 55 -11.56 -21.90 -6.22
C ALA A 55 -12.88 -22.01 -6.99
N LYS A 56 -12.93 -21.54 -8.25
CA LYS A 56 -14.10 -21.68 -9.13
C LYS A 56 -14.47 -23.12 -9.41
N SER A 57 -13.50 -24.03 -9.48
CA SER A 57 -13.73 -25.45 -9.72
C SER A 57 -14.33 -26.20 -8.52
N LEU A 58 -14.21 -25.63 -7.32
CA LEU A 58 -14.69 -26.21 -6.07
C LEU A 58 -16.05 -25.58 -5.69
N PRO A 59 -17.14 -26.35 -5.61
CA PRO A 59 -18.48 -25.80 -5.36
C PRO A 59 -18.57 -24.88 -4.13
N SER A 60 -17.89 -25.26 -3.02
CA SER A 60 -17.90 -24.50 -1.75
C SER A 60 -17.04 -23.22 -1.80
N PHE A 61 -16.22 -23.02 -2.83
CA PHE A 61 -15.30 -21.89 -2.94
C PHE A 61 -15.51 -21.06 -4.22
N ARG A 62 -16.48 -21.41 -5.05
CA ARG A 62 -16.75 -20.75 -6.34
C ARG A 62 -16.91 -19.24 -6.20
N GLU A 63 -17.69 -18.82 -5.21
CA GLU A 63 -17.96 -17.42 -4.92
C GLU A 63 -16.66 -16.62 -4.70
N TYR A 64 -15.70 -17.17 -3.95
CA TYR A 64 -14.40 -16.53 -3.72
C TYR A 64 -13.55 -16.44 -5.00
N GLY A 65 -13.68 -17.42 -5.89
CA GLY A 65 -13.02 -17.39 -7.20
C GLY A 65 -13.57 -16.32 -8.14
N GLU A 66 -14.84 -15.98 -8.01
CA GLU A 66 -15.53 -14.96 -8.80
C GLU A 66 -15.41 -13.55 -8.21
N GLN A 67 -15.11 -13.45 -6.93
CA GLN A 67 -14.99 -12.16 -6.22
C GLN A 67 -13.96 -11.24 -6.88
N ALA A 68 -14.32 -9.95 -7.03
CA ALA A 68 -13.40 -8.93 -7.47
C ALA A 68 -12.22 -8.80 -6.49
N GLU A 69 -11.08 -8.35 -6.99
CA GLU A 69 -9.95 -8.08 -6.11
C GLU A 69 -10.23 -6.83 -5.27
N SER A 70 -10.04 -6.95 -3.96
CA SER A 70 -10.11 -5.80 -3.07
C SER A 70 -8.98 -4.83 -3.40
N SER A 71 -9.33 -3.57 -3.61
CA SER A 71 -8.38 -2.47 -3.80
C SER A 71 -8.08 -1.72 -2.49
N GLU A 72 -8.82 -2.05 -1.43
CA GLU A 72 -8.75 -1.42 -0.12
C GLU A 72 -8.18 -2.36 0.94
N ILE A 73 -8.02 -1.87 2.15
CA ILE A 73 -7.58 -2.65 3.31
C ILE A 73 -8.61 -3.75 3.59
N CYS A 74 -8.16 -4.97 3.86
CA CYS A 74 -8.96 -6.19 3.93
C CYS A 74 -10.09 -6.21 4.98
N PHE A 75 -10.14 -5.25 5.90
CA PHE A 75 -11.22 -5.08 6.90
C PHE A 75 -12.10 -3.85 6.64
N VAL A 76 -11.97 -3.23 5.47
CA VAL A 76 -12.76 -2.06 5.04
C VAL A 76 -13.69 -2.50 3.92
N GLU A 77 -14.99 -2.29 4.09
CA GLU A 77 -16.01 -2.70 3.11
C GLU A 77 -15.97 -1.82 1.85
N ASP A 78 -15.95 -0.49 2.03
CA ASP A 78 -15.95 0.47 0.92
C ASP A 78 -14.63 1.24 0.81
N THR A 79 -14.40 2.21 1.69
CA THR A 79 -13.18 3.01 1.69
C THR A 79 -12.63 3.22 3.10
N TYR A 80 -11.30 3.33 3.22
CA TYR A 80 -10.68 3.64 4.52
C TYR A 80 -11.14 4.99 5.10
N ILE A 81 -11.62 5.90 4.26
CA ILE A 81 -12.17 7.19 4.68
C ILE A 81 -13.42 7.00 5.54
N GLU A 82 -14.27 6.02 5.24
CA GLU A 82 -15.45 5.73 6.06
C GLU A 82 -15.09 5.29 7.49
N VAL A 83 -14.00 4.56 7.62
CA VAL A 83 -13.48 4.18 8.93
C VAL A 83 -12.93 5.42 9.66
N LEU A 84 -12.19 6.28 8.96
CA LEU A 84 -11.67 7.52 9.53
C LEU A 84 -12.79 8.48 9.94
N ASN A 85 -13.85 8.61 9.15
CA ASN A 85 -15.01 9.47 9.43
C ASN A 85 -15.73 9.13 10.74
N LYS A 86 -15.57 7.91 11.27
CA LYS A 86 -16.11 7.54 12.58
C LYS A 86 -15.38 8.23 13.75
N HIS A 87 -14.17 8.73 13.51
CA HIS A 87 -13.28 9.25 14.54
C HIS A 87 -12.75 10.66 14.25
N TYR A 88 -12.75 11.07 12.99
CA TYR A 88 -12.18 12.33 12.51
C TYR A 88 -13.08 12.97 11.48
N GLU A 89 -13.06 14.30 11.40
CA GLU A 89 -13.59 15.02 10.25
C GLU A 89 -12.56 14.93 9.12
N THR A 90 -12.90 14.25 8.02
CA THR A 90 -11.97 14.02 6.91
C THR A 90 -12.17 15.01 5.76
N ASP A 91 -13.36 15.60 5.65
CA ASP A 91 -13.70 16.58 4.61
C ASP A 91 -13.32 17.99 5.06
N LEU A 92 -12.01 18.23 5.13
CA LEU A 92 -11.42 19.51 5.53
C LEU A 92 -10.75 20.15 4.31
N PRO A 93 -11.42 21.08 3.58
CA PRO A 93 -10.83 21.76 2.43
C PRO A 93 -9.50 22.43 2.80
N GLY A 94 -8.48 22.22 1.96
CA GLY A 94 -7.13 22.73 2.19
C GLY A 94 -6.41 23.09 0.91
N ASP A 95 -5.16 23.55 1.07
CA ASP A 95 -4.34 24.04 -0.02
C ASP A 95 -3.54 22.92 -0.69
N VAL A 96 -3.52 22.95 -2.02
CA VAL A 96 -2.54 22.24 -2.83
C VAL A 96 -1.39 23.20 -3.13
N VAL A 97 -0.18 22.82 -2.73
CA VAL A 97 1.01 23.66 -2.94
C VAL A 97 2.04 22.95 -3.82
N ASP A 98 2.86 23.72 -4.52
CA ASP A 98 4.03 23.18 -5.24
C ASP A 98 5.22 22.98 -4.28
N SER A 99 6.32 22.43 -4.81
CA SER A 99 7.57 22.20 -4.06
C SER A 99 8.21 23.48 -3.52
N ALA A 100 7.83 24.66 -4.04
CA ALA A 100 8.26 25.96 -3.54
C ALA A 100 7.31 26.54 -2.47
N GLY A 101 6.24 25.82 -2.11
CA GLY A 101 5.25 26.23 -1.12
C GLY A 101 4.20 27.21 -1.64
N ARG A 102 4.14 27.47 -2.95
CA ARG A 102 3.13 28.35 -3.56
C ARG A 102 1.82 27.59 -3.68
N VAL A 103 0.71 28.24 -3.29
CA VAL A 103 -0.63 27.66 -3.46
C VAL A 103 -0.98 27.63 -4.95
N ILE A 104 -1.24 26.44 -5.47
CA ILE A 104 -1.56 26.18 -6.87
C ILE A 104 -2.88 25.45 -7.06
N GLY A 105 -3.60 25.13 -5.99
CA GLY A 105 -4.84 24.38 -6.08
C GLY A 105 -5.57 24.20 -4.76
N ARG A 106 -6.56 23.30 -4.76
CA ARG A 106 -7.38 22.96 -3.59
C ARG A 106 -7.61 21.46 -3.50
N HIS A 107 -7.82 20.98 -2.26
CA HIS A 107 -8.23 19.61 -1.97
C HIS A 107 -9.34 19.57 -0.90
N ASN A 108 -10.02 18.43 -0.76
CA ASN A 108 -11.15 18.27 0.18
C ASN A 108 -10.75 17.72 1.56
N GLY A 109 -9.49 17.52 1.83
CA GLY A 109 -8.98 16.98 3.10
C GLY A 109 -7.73 16.15 2.86
N TYR A 110 -6.65 16.42 3.61
CA TYR A 110 -5.37 15.74 3.40
C TYR A 110 -5.45 14.21 3.64
N MET A 111 -6.41 13.75 4.45
CA MET A 111 -6.61 12.33 4.77
C MET A 111 -7.06 11.50 3.55
N HIS A 112 -7.59 12.15 2.52
CA HIS A 112 -7.97 11.48 1.26
C HIS A 112 -6.77 11.12 0.38
N TYR A 113 -5.56 11.52 0.75
CA TYR A 113 -4.38 11.41 -0.12
C TYR A 113 -3.30 10.54 0.48
N THR A 114 -2.56 9.92 -0.42
CA THR A 114 -1.31 9.20 -0.14
C THR A 114 -0.25 9.68 -1.12
N ILE A 115 1.02 9.57 -0.75
CA ILE A 115 2.14 9.91 -1.65
C ILE A 115 2.02 9.10 -2.94
N GLY A 116 2.20 9.75 -4.08
CA GLY A 116 2.04 9.18 -5.41
C GLY A 116 0.62 9.23 -5.98
N LYS A 117 -0.40 9.61 -5.19
CA LYS A 117 -1.77 9.77 -5.71
C LYS A 117 -1.83 10.91 -6.74
N ARG A 118 -2.52 10.67 -7.86
CA ARG A 118 -2.60 11.60 -9.00
C ARG A 118 -3.96 12.29 -9.15
N ARG A 119 -4.98 11.87 -8.44
CA ARG A 119 -6.37 12.32 -8.63
C ARG A 119 -7.02 12.71 -7.31
N GLY A 120 -8.10 13.47 -7.42
CA GLY A 120 -8.95 13.85 -6.29
C GLY A 120 -8.65 15.24 -5.73
N PHE A 121 -7.68 15.96 -6.28
CA PHE A 121 -7.38 17.36 -5.98
C PHE A 121 -7.41 18.19 -7.27
N GLU A 122 -7.54 19.50 -7.14
CA GLU A 122 -7.53 20.46 -8.24
C GLU A 122 -6.19 21.21 -8.26
N VAL A 123 -5.62 21.40 -9.46
CA VAL A 123 -4.48 22.28 -9.71
C VAL A 123 -4.88 23.28 -10.78
N PHE A 124 -4.83 24.56 -10.44
CA PHE A 124 -5.30 25.66 -11.29
C PHE A 124 -4.45 25.78 -12.56
N GLY A 125 -5.10 25.72 -13.73
CA GLY A 125 -4.44 25.90 -15.02
C GLY A 125 -3.45 24.80 -15.39
N ALA A 126 -3.48 23.65 -14.71
CA ALA A 126 -2.55 22.56 -15.02
C ALA A 126 -2.93 21.87 -16.32
N HIS A 127 -1.92 21.65 -17.18
CA HIS A 127 -2.01 20.86 -18.41
C HIS A 127 -1.31 19.50 -18.24
N GLU A 128 -0.42 19.38 -17.24
CA GLU A 128 0.36 18.20 -16.92
C GLU A 128 -0.16 17.53 -15.64
N PRO A 129 -0.06 16.20 -15.52
CA PRO A 129 -0.46 15.49 -14.32
C PRO A 129 0.46 15.81 -13.14
N HIS A 130 -0.13 16.10 -11.99
CA HIS A 130 0.57 16.28 -10.72
C HIS A 130 0.36 15.07 -9.82
N PHE A 131 1.36 14.79 -8.99
CA PHE A 131 1.38 13.68 -8.04
C PHE A 131 1.60 14.22 -6.63
N VAL A 132 0.95 13.64 -5.64
CA VAL A 132 1.20 13.99 -4.23
C VAL A 132 2.61 13.57 -3.86
N LEU A 133 3.45 14.53 -3.51
CA LEU A 133 4.87 14.35 -3.12
C LEU A 133 5.02 14.22 -1.60
N SER A 134 4.24 14.99 -0.84
CA SER A 134 4.19 14.92 0.61
C SER A 134 2.86 15.48 1.15
N ILE A 135 2.59 15.18 2.42
CA ILE A 135 1.39 15.61 3.13
C ILE A 135 1.83 16.39 4.36
N ASP A 136 1.37 17.63 4.49
CA ASP A 136 1.52 18.47 5.66
C ASP A 136 0.19 18.50 6.43
N ALA A 137 0.02 17.50 7.31
CA ALA A 137 -1.20 17.34 8.09
C ALA A 137 -1.45 18.49 9.07
N GLN A 138 -0.39 19.13 9.58
CA GLN A 138 -0.51 20.22 10.56
C GLN A 138 -1.13 21.47 9.95
N ASN A 139 -0.81 21.76 8.69
CA ASN A 139 -1.31 22.92 7.95
C ASN A 139 -2.44 22.57 6.97
N ASN A 140 -2.94 21.33 7.00
CA ASN A 140 -3.95 20.82 6.07
C ASN A 140 -3.58 21.11 4.62
N ARG A 141 -2.39 20.69 4.18
CA ARG A 141 -1.85 20.90 2.84
C ARG A 141 -1.35 19.60 2.23
N ILE A 142 -1.42 19.52 0.91
CA ILE A 142 -0.70 18.52 0.14
C ILE A 142 0.30 19.22 -0.78
N VAL A 143 1.53 18.71 -0.83
CA VAL A 143 2.54 19.17 -1.78
C VAL A 143 2.44 18.30 -3.02
N VAL A 144 2.35 18.92 -4.18
CA VAL A 144 2.25 18.18 -5.44
C VAL A 144 3.30 18.66 -6.46
N GLY A 145 3.66 17.78 -7.37
CA GLY A 145 4.61 18.06 -8.44
C GLY A 145 4.62 16.98 -9.52
N PRO A 146 5.53 17.09 -10.48
CA PRO A 146 5.70 16.10 -11.52
C PRO A 146 6.18 14.75 -10.95
N LYS A 147 6.02 13.67 -11.72
CA LYS A 147 6.34 12.31 -11.28
C LYS A 147 7.80 12.14 -10.88
N GLU A 148 8.69 12.82 -11.55
CA GLU A 148 10.14 12.78 -11.33
C GLU A 148 10.53 13.21 -9.91
N GLU A 149 9.75 14.10 -9.29
CA GLU A 149 9.97 14.53 -7.91
C GLU A 149 9.56 13.48 -6.86
N LEU A 150 8.91 12.39 -7.26
CA LEU A 150 8.65 11.23 -6.39
C LEU A 150 9.88 10.35 -6.18
N GLU A 151 10.86 10.43 -7.08
CA GLU A 151 12.06 9.62 -7.00
C GLU A 151 12.87 9.98 -5.75
N ARG A 152 13.23 8.95 -4.98
CA ARG A 152 14.04 9.08 -3.77
C ARG A 152 15.32 8.27 -3.92
N GLY A 153 16.45 8.94 -4.03
CA GLY A 153 17.77 8.30 -4.08
C GLY A 153 18.19 7.68 -2.73
N LYS A 154 17.51 8.08 -1.62
CA LYS A 154 17.80 7.57 -0.28
C LYS A 154 16.50 7.41 0.50
N ILE A 155 16.39 6.30 1.23
CA ILE A 155 15.30 6.01 2.15
C ILE A 155 15.92 5.79 3.53
N ALA A 156 15.47 6.57 4.52
CA ALA A 156 15.84 6.35 5.91
C ALA A 156 14.94 5.26 6.51
N VAL A 157 15.54 4.25 7.12
CA VAL A 157 14.83 3.14 7.76
C VAL A 157 15.22 3.13 9.24
N ASN A 158 14.26 2.84 10.11
CA ASN A 158 14.48 2.63 11.53
C ASN A 158 13.89 1.27 11.96
N SER A 159 14.23 0.83 13.16
CA SER A 159 13.71 -0.43 13.73
C SER A 159 13.91 -1.63 12.79
N LEU A 160 15.14 -1.81 12.32
CA LEU A 160 15.48 -2.89 11.40
C LEU A 160 15.25 -4.26 12.05
N ASN A 161 14.60 -5.16 11.31
CA ASN A 161 14.48 -6.56 11.63
C ASN A 161 15.39 -7.33 10.66
N LEU A 162 16.63 -7.61 11.10
CA LEU A 162 17.63 -8.24 10.25
C LEU A 162 17.50 -9.76 10.30
N PHE A 163 17.53 -10.39 9.12
CA PHE A 163 17.52 -11.84 8.94
C PHE A 163 18.93 -12.42 8.73
N VAL A 164 19.92 -11.57 8.62
CA VAL A 164 21.35 -11.88 8.48
C VAL A 164 22.12 -11.13 9.57
N ASP A 165 23.33 -11.56 9.86
CA ASP A 165 24.21 -10.85 10.78
C ASP A 165 24.66 -9.52 10.17
N GLU A 166 24.84 -8.49 11.01
CA GLU A 166 25.24 -7.13 10.54
C GLU A 166 26.58 -7.11 9.80
N SER A 167 27.36 -8.20 9.89
CA SER A 167 28.67 -8.34 9.25
C SER A 167 28.62 -9.00 7.86
N GLU A 168 27.45 -9.44 7.42
CA GLU A 168 27.20 -10.03 6.10
C GLU A 168 26.50 -9.01 5.16
#